data_98fb8fde5b7180cc8440e800a9e3ff3b
#
_entry.id   98fb8fde5b7180cc8440e800a9e3ff3b
#
_cell.length_a   1.000
_cell.length_b   1.000
_cell.length_c   1.000
_cell.angle_alpha   90.00
_cell.angle_beta   90.00
_cell.angle_gamma   90.00
#
_symmetry.space_group_name_H-M   'P 1'
#
loop_
_entity.id
_entity.type
_entity.pdbx_description
1 polymer ?
#
loop_
_entity_poly.entity_id
_entity_poly.type
_entity_poly.pdbx_seq_one_letter_code
_entity_poly.pdbx_strand_id
1 'polypeptide(L)'
;MRRTGGFCLALPLLAIFWPLVSAQAQQTADAGFITIESDLQSADNGIGVITASGNVRLVHAGRGLVATSRQAQYFTEEDRIVLSGDVDVIQADGNQLRADRFTYLLEEGRAIASPVPGQQVFSQWSLTPSQPVLDVQTETTTVTR
;
A
#
# COMPACT_ATOMS: atom_id res chain seq x y z
N MET A 1 -58.78 -16.03 61.91
CA MET A 1 -58.64 -14.52 61.77
C MET A 1 -57.31 -14.17 61.18
N ARG A 2 -57.33 -13.22 60.21
CA ARG A 2 -56.21 -12.50 59.50
C ARG A 2 -55.42 -13.34 58.51
N ARG A 3 -55.67 -13.30 57.23
CA ARG A 3 -55.42 -12.32 56.16
C ARG A 3 -54.04 -11.71 56.21
N THR A 4 -53.22 -12.04 55.16
CA THR A 4 -52.27 -11.21 54.48
C THR A 4 -51.68 -12.10 53.35
N GLY A 5 -51.82 -11.84 52.08
CA GLY A 5 -51.53 -10.69 51.32
C GLY A 5 -50.28 -11.00 50.53
N GLY A 6 -50.42 -11.81 49.39
CA GLY A 6 -49.34 -12.09 48.48
C GLY A 6 -49.02 -10.87 47.65
N PHE A 7 -47.76 -10.41 47.69
CA PHE A 7 -47.25 -9.38 46.86
C PHE A 7 -46.33 -10.05 45.79
N CYS A 8 -46.90 -10.24 44.61
CA CYS A 8 -46.11 -10.68 43.45
C CYS A 8 -45.28 -9.50 42.95
N LEU A 9 -43.99 -9.53 43.24
CA LEU A 9 -43.05 -8.62 42.61
C LEU A 9 -42.65 -9.21 41.26
N ALA A 10 -43.25 -8.66 40.17
CA ALA A 10 -42.81 -8.88 38.82
C ALA A 10 -41.55 -8.08 38.57
N LEU A 11 -40.41 -8.74 38.44
CA LEU A 11 -39.18 -8.12 37.92
C LEU A 11 -39.28 -8.01 36.40
N PRO A 12 -39.10 -6.79 35.82
CA PRO A 12 -38.90 -6.66 34.40
C PRO A 12 -37.46 -7.05 34.05
N LEU A 13 -37.34 -8.07 33.20
CA LEU A 13 -36.10 -8.46 32.56
C LEU A 13 -35.66 -7.32 31.61
N LEU A 14 -34.74 -6.50 32.09
CA LEU A 14 -34.08 -5.50 31.23
C LEU A 14 -33.06 -6.23 30.33
N ALA A 15 -33.46 -6.54 29.10
CA ALA A 15 -32.58 -7.03 28.07
C ALA A 15 -31.60 -5.91 27.69
N ILE A 16 -30.39 -5.97 28.22
CA ILE A 16 -29.29 -5.09 27.83
C ILE A 16 -28.84 -5.52 26.43
N PHE A 17 -29.32 -4.81 25.42
CA PHE A 17 -28.87 -4.92 24.03
C PHE A 17 -27.50 -4.24 23.93
N TRP A 18 -26.44 -5.02 24.08
CA TRP A 18 -25.09 -4.55 23.79
C TRP A 18 -24.91 -4.47 22.26
N PRO A 19 -24.71 -3.29 21.68
CA PRO A 19 -24.34 -3.22 20.27
C PRO A 19 -22.95 -3.82 20.13
N LEU A 20 -22.83 -4.90 19.36
CA LEU A 20 -21.56 -5.39 18.83
C LEU A 20 -21.01 -4.31 17.90
N VAL A 21 -20.21 -3.41 18.46
CA VAL A 21 -19.37 -2.52 17.66
C VAL A 21 -18.34 -3.41 17.01
N SER A 22 -18.56 -3.77 15.76
CA SER A 22 -17.54 -4.35 14.91
C SER A 22 -16.43 -3.33 14.77
N ALA A 23 -15.36 -3.50 15.52
CA ALA A 23 -14.11 -2.78 15.28
C ALA A 23 -13.59 -3.22 13.90
N GLN A 24 -13.96 -2.49 12.86
CA GLN A 24 -13.24 -2.56 11.60
C GLN A 24 -11.85 -2.02 11.91
N ALA A 25 -10.87 -2.93 11.97
CA ALA A 25 -9.48 -2.56 11.91
C ALA A 25 -9.30 -1.82 10.58
N GLN A 26 -9.30 -0.50 10.62
CA GLN A 26 -8.82 0.32 9.53
C GLN A 26 -7.34 -0.05 9.42
N GLN A 27 -7.01 -0.86 8.43
CA GLN A 27 -5.67 -0.91 7.89
C GLN A 27 -5.41 0.51 7.36
N THR A 28 -4.82 1.35 8.21
CA THR A 28 -4.13 2.55 7.74
C THR A 28 -3.08 2.00 6.79
N ALA A 29 -3.33 2.14 5.49
CA ALA A 29 -2.30 1.92 4.49
C ALA A 29 -1.11 2.76 4.96
N ASP A 30 0.01 2.09 5.25
CA ASP A 30 1.27 2.71 5.67
C ASP A 30 1.80 3.57 4.51
N ALA A 31 1.19 4.73 4.33
CA ALA A 31 1.46 5.63 3.21
C ALA A 31 2.89 6.20 3.22
N GLY A 32 3.67 5.92 4.26
CA GLY A 32 5.00 6.48 4.47
C GLY A 32 6.13 5.46 4.70
N PHE A 33 5.85 4.16 4.78
CA PHE A 33 6.89 3.17 5.05
C PHE A 33 7.38 2.46 3.79
N ILE A 34 8.70 2.25 3.75
CA ILE A 34 9.34 1.36 2.80
C ILE A 34 9.86 0.15 3.56
N THR A 35 9.45 -1.04 3.15
CA THR A 35 9.94 -2.30 3.70
C THR A 35 11.01 -2.85 2.77
N ILE A 36 12.14 -3.25 3.31
CA ILE A 36 13.23 -3.93 2.59
C ILE A 36 13.50 -5.28 3.27
N GLU A 37 13.34 -6.35 2.51
CA GLU A 37 13.66 -7.72 2.90
C GLU A 37 14.89 -8.17 2.11
N SER A 38 15.79 -8.92 2.73
CA SER A 38 17.00 -9.45 2.08
C SER A 38 17.68 -10.53 2.93
N ASP A 39 18.61 -11.28 2.34
CA ASP A 39 19.37 -12.30 3.07
C ASP A 39 20.33 -11.69 4.10
N LEU A 40 20.88 -10.51 3.80
CA LEU A 40 21.82 -9.79 4.67
C LEU A 40 21.51 -8.30 4.66
N GLN A 41 21.48 -7.68 5.83
CA GLN A 41 21.40 -6.23 5.98
C GLN A 41 22.50 -5.72 6.88
N SER A 42 23.06 -4.57 6.53
CA SER A 42 24.02 -3.82 7.34
C SER A 42 23.68 -2.34 7.34
N ALA A 43 23.93 -1.66 8.46
CA ALA A 43 23.74 -0.23 8.56
C ALA A 43 25.06 0.42 9.01
N ASP A 44 25.49 1.44 8.29
CA ASP A 44 26.59 2.30 8.66
C ASP A 44 26.03 3.67 9.05
N ASN A 45 25.92 3.90 10.35
CA ASN A 45 25.37 5.14 10.89
C ASN A 45 26.36 6.33 10.75
N GLY A 46 27.64 6.04 10.49
CA GLY A 46 28.65 7.08 10.30
C GLY A 46 28.52 7.82 8.98
N ILE A 47 28.04 7.13 7.96
CA ILE A 47 27.82 7.68 6.62
C ILE A 47 26.33 7.65 6.20
N GLY A 48 25.43 7.24 7.11
CA GLY A 48 23.99 7.22 6.85
C GLY A 48 23.56 6.26 5.73
N VAL A 49 24.19 5.07 5.62
CA VAL A 49 23.88 4.10 4.55
C VAL A 49 23.42 2.77 5.11
N ILE A 50 22.27 2.29 4.67
CA ILE A 50 21.79 0.94 4.91
C ILE A 50 21.97 0.14 3.63
N THR A 51 22.66 -0.99 3.72
CA THR A 51 22.88 -1.90 2.59
C THR A 51 22.15 -3.22 2.83
N ALA A 52 21.36 -3.65 1.85
CA ALA A 52 20.70 -4.94 1.79
C ALA A 52 21.28 -5.74 0.63
N SER A 53 21.55 -7.03 0.83
CA SER A 53 22.18 -7.90 -0.17
C SER A 53 21.56 -9.29 -0.18
N GLY A 54 21.41 -9.85 -1.37
CA GLY A 54 20.83 -11.17 -1.62
C GLY A 54 19.29 -11.14 -1.55
N ASN A 55 18.65 -11.59 -2.62
CA ASN A 55 17.18 -11.71 -2.72
C ASN A 55 16.41 -10.49 -2.21
N VAL A 56 16.89 -9.29 -2.57
CA VAL A 56 16.30 -8.05 -2.08
C VAL A 56 14.89 -7.89 -2.63
N ARG A 57 13.95 -7.62 -1.74
CA ARG A 57 12.59 -7.23 -2.05
C ARG A 57 12.25 -5.92 -1.32
N LEU A 58 11.89 -4.91 -2.10
CA LEU A 58 11.48 -3.60 -1.61
C LEU A 58 9.98 -3.42 -1.86
N VAL A 59 9.26 -2.94 -0.86
CA VAL A 59 7.83 -2.61 -0.97
C VAL A 59 7.62 -1.18 -0.50
N HIS A 60 7.05 -0.35 -1.35
CA HIS A 60 6.55 0.97 -1.00
C HIS A 60 5.01 0.97 -1.10
N ALA A 61 4.36 0.61 0.00
CA ALA A 61 2.91 0.40 0.04
C ALA A 61 2.12 1.63 -0.40
N GLY A 62 2.52 2.83 0.06
CA GLY A 62 1.83 4.08 -0.28
C GLY A 62 1.83 4.45 -1.77
N ARG A 63 2.75 3.88 -2.55
CA ARG A 63 2.81 4.06 -4.00
C ARG A 63 2.48 2.81 -4.79
N GLY A 64 2.10 1.73 -4.11
CA GLY A 64 1.82 0.45 -4.74
C GLY A 64 3.01 -0.08 -5.56
N LEU A 65 4.24 0.17 -5.10
CA LEU A 65 5.46 -0.21 -5.80
C LEU A 65 6.11 -1.41 -5.10
N VAL A 66 6.45 -2.41 -5.88
CA VAL A 66 7.26 -3.56 -5.45
C VAL A 66 8.46 -3.67 -6.38
N ALA A 67 9.65 -3.79 -5.81
CA ALA A 67 10.87 -3.98 -6.57
C ALA A 67 11.68 -5.16 -6.04
N THR A 68 12.35 -5.88 -6.92
CA THR A 68 13.32 -6.92 -6.59
C THR A 68 14.67 -6.59 -7.19
N SER A 69 15.74 -7.02 -6.52
CA SER A 69 17.13 -6.81 -6.98
C SER A 69 18.09 -7.72 -6.25
N ARG A 70 19.37 -7.72 -6.66
CA ARG A 70 20.42 -8.43 -5.93
C ARG A 70 20.95 -7.61 -4.74
N GLN A 71 20.91 -6.28 -4.84
CA GLN A 71 21.39 -5.37 -3.80
C GLN A 71 20.54 -4.11 -3.75
N ALA A 72 20.35 -3.56 -2.55
CA ALA A 72 19.79 -2.24 -2.32
C ALA A 72 20.67 -1.44 -1.37
N GLN A 73 20.76 -0.15 -1.60
CA GLN A 73 21.38 0.83 -0.70
C GLN A 73 20.39 1.96 -0.45
N TYR A 74 20.13 2.24 0.82
CA TYR A 74 19.36 3.40 1.23
C TYR A 74 20.27 4.44 1.86
N PHE A 75 20.35 5.60 1.24
CA PHE A 75 21.08 6.78 1.69
C PHE A 75 20.10 7.64 2.48
N THR A 76 20.23 7.59 3.81
CA THR A 76 19.24 8.20 4.72
C THR A 76 19.26 9.72 4.70
N GLU A 77 20.39 10.35 4.43
CA GLU A 77 20.53 11.81 4.36
C GLU A 77 19.99 12.39 3.04
N GLU A 78 19.95 11.58 2.00
CA GLU A 78 19.52 11.99 0.65
C GLU A 78 18.12 11.50 0.29
N ASP A 79 17.47 10.76 1.19
CA ASP A 79 16.21 10.05 0.94
C ASP A 79 16.21 9.33 -0.41
N ARG A 80 17.31 8.64 -0.70
CA ARG A 80 17.58 7.99 -1.97
C ARG A 80 17.82 6.50 -1.80
N ILE A 81 17.12 5.70 -2.58
CA ILE A 81 17.35 4.26 -2.66
C ILE A 81 17.97 3.93 -4.03
N VAL A 82 18.99 3.10 -4.01
CA VAL A 82 19.64 2.55 -5.21
C VAL A 82 19.49 1.03 -5.17
N LEU A 83 18.76 0.48 -6.14
CA LEU A 83 18.68 -0.96 -6.41
C LEU A 83 19.66 -1.31 -7.51
N SER A 84 20.33 -2.44 -7.41
CA SER A 84 21.30 -2.90 -8.42
C SER A 84 21.30 -4.42 -8.58
N GLY A 85 21.53 -4.83 -9.83
CA GLY A 85 21.58 -6.21 -10.28
C GLY A 85 20.19 -6.83 -10.48
N ASP A 86 19.84 -7.08 -11.72
CA ASP A 86 18.57 -7.71 -12.15
C ASP A 86 17.34 -7.04 -11.50
N VAL A 87 17.27 -5.71 -11.62
CA VAL A 87 16.18 -4.95 -11.02
C VAL A 87 14.90 -5.14 -11.81
N ASP A 88 13.84 -5.57 -11.12
CA ASP A 88 12.47 -5.65 -11.64
C ASP A 88 11.56 -4.83 -10.73
N VAL A 89 10.88 -3.85 -11.28
CA VAL A 89 9.96 -2.95 -10.56
C VAL A 89 8.56 -3.12 -11.14
N ILE A 90 7.59 -3.36 -10.27
CA ILE A 90 6.18 -3.50 -10.62
C ILE A 90 5.37 -2.52 -9.79
N GLN A 91 4.45 -1.81 -10.45
CA GLN A 91 3.47 -0.94 -9.80
C GLN A 91 2.08 -1.59 -9.79
N ALA A 92 1.25 -1.17 -8.85
CA ALA A 92 -0.10 -1.70 -8.66
C ALA A 92 -1.01 -1.51 -9.89
N ASP A 93 -0.73 -0.50 -10.71
CA ASP A 93 -1.42 -0.22 -11.97
C ASP A 93 -0.99 -1.13 -13.15
N GLY A 94 -0.07 -2.07 -12.88
CA GLY A 94 0.46 -3.01 -13.87
C GLY A 94 1.65 -2.50 -14.68
N ASN A 95 2.16 -1.32 -14.35
CA ASN A 95 3.41 -0.83 -14.96
C ASN A 95 4.59 -1.69 -14.49
N GLN A 96 5.48 -2.01 -15.41
CA GLN A 96 6.68 -2.80 -15.15
C GLN A 96 7.91 -2.12 -15.74
N LEU A 97 9.04 -2.21 -15.00
CA LEU A 97 10.33 -1.71 -15.45
C LEU A 97 11.42 -2.71 -15.07
N ARG A 98 12.31 -3.03 -16.01
CA ARG A 98 13.50 -3.86 -15.80
C ARG A 98 14.75 -3.09 -16.18
N ALA A 99 15.75 -3.14 -15.31
CA ALA A 99 17.02 -2.46 -15.47
C ALA A 99 18.14 -3.19 -14.71
N ASP A 100 19.39 -2.78 -14.91
CA ASP A 100 20.48 -3.21 -14.05
C ASP A 100 20.55 -2.37 -12.77
N ARG A 101 20.26 -1.08 -12.89
CA ARG A 101 20.23 -0.16 -11.76
C ARG A 101 18.97 0.71 -11.79
N PHE A 102 18.38 0.88 -10.61
CA PHE A 102 17.23 1.74 -10.40
C PHE A 102 17.49 2.65 -9.20
N THR A 103 17.43 3.95 -9.42
CA THR A 103 17.57 4.96 -8.39
C THR A 103 16.23 5.61 -8.14
N TYR A 104 15.80 5.63 -6.88
CA TYR A 104 14.54 6.21 -6.48
C TYR A 104 14.76 7.33 -5.46
N LEU A 105 14.36 8.54 -5.83
CA LEU A 105 14.39 9.73 -4.99
C LEU A 105 13.02 9.84 -4.31
N LEU A 106 12.98 9.57 -3.01
CA LEU A 106 11.74 9.40 -2.25
C LEU A 106 10.93 10.68 -2.15
N GLU A 107 11.57 11.78 -1.79
CA GLU A 107 10.92 13.09 -1.67
C GLU A 107 10.34 13.56 -3.00
N GLU A 108 11.12 13.46 -4.08
CA GLU A 108 10.70 13.90 -5.40
C GLU A 108 9.71 12.93 -6.06
N GLY A 109 9.62 11.69 -5.58
CA GLY A 109 8.89 10.61 -6.24
C GLY A 109 9.44 10.29 -7.62
N ARG A 110 10.70 10.56 -7.87
CA ARG A 110 11.37 10.42 -9.16
C ARG A 110 12.18 9.14 -9.21
N ALA A 111 12.08 8.44 -10.33
CA ALA A 111 12.81 7.21 -10.59
C ALA A 111 13.72 7.37 -11.81
N ILE A 112 14.92 6.80 -11.72
CA ILE A 112 15.88 6.75 -12.82
C ILE A 112 16.33 5.30 -12.98
N ALA A 113 16.20 4.75 -14.18
CA ALA A 113 16.63 3.41 -14.52
C ALA A 113 17.81 3.46 -15.48
N SER A 114 18.80 2.61 -15.28
CA SER A 114 19.98 2.51 -16.13
C SER A 114 20.25 1.05 -16.47
N PRO A 115 20.59 0.75 -17.73
CA PRO A 115 20.94 -0.60 -18.13
C PRO A 115 22.41 -0.93 -17.86
N VAL A 116 22.80 -2.19 -18.01
CA VAL A 116 24.18 -2.58 -18.23
C VAL A 116 24.70 -1.94 -19.52
N PRO A 117 25.98 -1.55 -19.59
CA PRO A 117 26.57 -1.02 -20.83
C PRO A 117 26.29 -1.95 -22.03
N GLY A 118 25.76 -1.38 -23.11
CA GLY A 118 25.38 -2.11 -24.32
C GLY A 118 24.00 -2.78 -24.30
N GLN A 119 23.23 -2.61 -23.23
CA GLN A 119 21.85 -3.08 -23.11
C GLN A 119 20.86 -1.89 -23.05
N GLN A 120 19.58 -2.21 -22.93
CA GLN A 120 18.51 -1.22 -22.85
C GLN A 120 17.67 -1.46 -21.58
N VAL A 121 17.08 -0.41 -21.05
CA VAL A 121 16.04 -0.50 -20.03
C VAL A 121 14.76 -0.97 -20.71
N PHE A 122 14.10 -1.94 -20.14
CA PHE A 122 12.75 -2.35 -20.56
C PHE A 122 11.72 -1.64 -19.66
N SER A 123 10.70 -1.05 -20.28
CA SER A 123 9.55 -0.54 -19.54
C SER A 123 8.25 -0.84 -20.29
N GLN A 124 7.23 -1.22 -19.53
CA GLN A 124 5.88 -1.47 -20.01
C GLN A 124 4.91 -0.65 -19.18
N TRP A 125 4.03 0.08 -19.84
CA TRP A 125 3.04 0.94 -19.22
C TRP A 125 1.64 0.48 -19.55
N SER A 126 0.80 0.35 -18.53
CA SER A 126 -0.62 0.06 -18.69
C SER A 126 -1.35 1.38 -18.99
N LEU A 127 -1.88 1.48 -20.19
CA LEU A 127 -2.72 2.62 -20.57
C LEU A 127 -4.18 2.24 -20.30
N THR A 128 -4.70 2.60 -19.14
CA THR A 128 -6.12 2.50 -18.88
C THR A 128 -6.83 3.66 -19.58
N PRO A 129 -7.68 3.43 -20.62
CA PRO A 129 -8.44 4.51 -21.21
C PRO A 129 -9.33 5.12 -20.11
N SER A 130 -9.24 6.43 -19.92
CA SER A 130 -10.23 7.15 -19.12
C SER A 130 -11.57 6.96 -19.80
N GLN A 131 -12.43 6.08 -19.30
CA GLN A 131 -13.79 5.97 -19.78
C GLN A 131 -14.48 7.29 -19.45
N PRO A 132 -15.02 8.02 -20.45
CA PRO A 132 -15.91 9.11 -20.15
C PRO A 132 -17.12 8.52 -19.41
N VAL A 133 -17.37 9.03 -18.22
CA VAL A 133 -18.61 8.71 -17.49
C VAL A 133 -19.74 9.28 -18.32
N LEU A 134 -20.40 8.42 -19.08
CA LEU A 134 -21.67 8.78 -19.69
C LEU A 134 -22.68 8.86 -18.56
N ASP A 135 -22.93 10.04 -18.05
CA ASP A 135 -24.09 10.34 -17.24
C ASP A 135 -25.34 10.11 -18.12
N VAL A 136 -25.86 8.90 -18.07
CA VAL A 136 -27.20 8.62 -18.61
C VAL A 136 -28.18 9.25 -17.65
N GLN A 137 -28.48 10.52 -17.86
CA GLN A 137 -29.66 11.15 -17.32
C GLN A 137 -30.86 10.48 -17.97
N THR A 138 -31.49 9.57 -17.24
CA THR A 138 -32.78 9.03 -17.58
C THR A 138 -33.83 10.13 -17.34
N GLU A 139 -34.10 10.95 -18.35
CA GLU A 139 -35.25 11.83 -18.33
C GLU A 139 -36.53 10.96 -18.33
N THR A 140 -37.12 10.87 -17.15
CA THR A 140 -38.45 10.30 -16.99
C THR A 140 -39.46 11.31 -17.55
N THR A 141 -39.81 11.15 -18.83
CA THR A 141 -40.93 11.91 -19.44
C THR A 141 -42.25 11.39 -18.86
N THR A 142 -42.78 12.14 -17.88
CA THR A 142 -44.16 11.93 -17.40
C THR A 142 -45.11 12.43 -18.46
N VAL A 143 -45.72 11.52 -19.23
CA VAL A 143 -46.85 11.82 -20.09
C VAL A 143 -48.11 11.84 -19.24
N THR A 144 -48.63 13.04 -18.98
CA THR A 144 -49.98 13.24 -18.41
C THR A 144 -51.00 13.18 -19.53
N ARG A 145 -51.98 12.30 -19.34
CA ARG A 145 -53.18 12.24 -20.18
C ARG A 145 -54.41 12.55 -19.33
#